data_be44631e0c4f644a9a50cd5da0d49c2c
#
_entry.id   be44631e0c4f644a9a50cd5da0d49c2c
#
_cell.length_a   1.000
_cell.length_b   1.000
_cell.length_c   1.000
_cell.angle_alpha   90.00
_cell.angle_beta   90.00
_cell.angle_gamma   90.00
#
_symmetry.space_group_name_H-M   'P 1'
#
loop_
_entity.id
_entity.type
_entity.pdbx_description
1 polymer ?
#
loop_
_entity_poly.entity_id
_entity_poly.type
_entity_poly.pdbx_seq_one_letter_code
_entity_poly.pdbx_strand_id
1 'polypeptide(L)'
;MGTGTYATQCRKYFGDMAIEGVEIDEKITDLSRKYFSLPEDVPVTTYDGRAYLQAVDEKYDVIMVDAYQDITIPFQMSSVEFFNMVKDHLTENGVMVVNMNMRGSGEGNINQYLADTIASVFGTVYTADVKGSTNRELFASNQEDMLDTLKNNAGNLANADLQNMMLAVA
;
A
#
# COMPACT_ATOMS: atom_id res chain seq x y z
N MET A 1 -1.03 1.25 -9.77
CA MET A 1 -1.62 2.61 -9.61
C MET A 1 -3.16 2.57 -9.71
N GLY A 2 -3.71 1.78 -10.63
CA GLY A 2 -5.15 1.68 -10.83
C GLY A 2 -5.78 3.03 -11.19
N THR A 3 -6.92 3.36 -10.57
CA THR A 3 -7.63 4.64 -10.81
C THR A 3 -6.91 5.88 -10.23
N GLY A 4 -5.82 5.72 -9.49
CA GLY A 4 -5.11 6.83 -8.86
C GLY A 4 -5.80 7.41 -7.63
N THR A 5 -6.82 6.74 -7.09
CA THR A 5 -7.58 7.24 -5.94
C THR A 5 -6.67 7.49 -4.73
N TYR A 6 -5.71 6.60 -4.47
CA TYR A 6 -4.76 6.78 -3.38
C TYR A 6 -3.94 8.07 -3.55
N ALA A 7 -3.36 8.29 -4.72
CA ALA A 7 -2.59 9.51 -5.01
C ALA A 7 -3.43 10.78 -4.85
N THR A 8 -4.67 10.76 -5.36
CA THR A 8 -5.62 11.87 -5.23
C THR A 8 -5.96 12.16 -3.76
N GLN A 9 -6.19 11.13 -2.94
CA GLN A 9 -6.47 11.29 -1.51
C GLN A 9 -5.23 11.78 -0.74
N CYS A 10 -4.05 11.27 -1.04
CA CYS A 10 -2.81 11.74 -0.44
C CYS A 10 -2.62 13.25 -0.69
N ARG A 11 -2.75 13.70 -1.93
CA ARG A 11 -2.68 15.14 -2.28
C ARG A 11 -3.73 15.98 -1.54
N LYS A 12 -4.95 15.46 -1.44
CA LYS A 12 -6.06 16.16 -0.78
C LYS A 12 -5.83 16.38 0.72
N TYR A 13 -5.30 15.37 1.41
CA TYR A 13 -5.24 15.39 2.88
C TYR A 13 -3.86 15.74 3.43
N PHE A 14 -2.81 15.47 2.69
CA PHE A 14 -1.42 15.67 3.14
C PHE A 14 -0.67 16.73 2.31
N GLY A 15 -1.34 17.30 1.29
CA GLY A 15 -0.76 18.37 0.49
C GLY A 15 0.24 17.87 -0.55
N ASP A 16 1.23 18.71 -0.82
CA ASP A 16 2.19 18.48 -1.89
C ASP A 16 3.30 17.53 -1.44
N MET A 17 3.11 16.25 -1.74
CA MET A 17 4.05 15.19 -1.44
C MET A 17 4.50 14.48 -2.72
N ALA A 18 5.72 13.97 -2.73
CA ALA A 18 6.23 13.18 -3.84
C ALA A 18 5.47 11.85 -3.91
N ILE A 19 4.79 11.62 -5.03
CA ILE A 19 4.06 10.38 -5.30
C ILE A 19 4.39 9.95 -6.71
N GLU A 20 4.67 8.67 -6.89
CA GLU A 20 4.76 8.06 -8.20
C GLU A 20 3.97 6.75 -8.23
N GLY A 21 3.66 6.27 -9.40
CA GLY A 21 2.91 5.05 -9.58
C GLY A 21 3.48 4.14 -10.65
N VAL A 22 3.20 2.86 -10.51
CA VAL A 22 3.45 1.87 -11.54
C VAL A 22 2.13 1.21 -11.90
N GLU A 23 1.85 1.12 -13.19
CA GLU A 23 0.65 0.49 -13.73
C GLU A 23 1.03 -0.36 -14.94
N ILE A 24 0.56 -1.58 -14.99
CA ILE A 24 0.93 -2.50 -16.09
C ILE A 24 0.18 -2.18 -17.40
N ASP A 25 -0.98 -1.57 -17.30
CA ASP A 25 -1.83 -1.22 -18.43
C ASP A 25 -1.92 0.30 -18.63
N GLU A 26 -1.30 0.81 -19.68
CA GLU A 26 -1.33 2.23 -20.06
C GLU A 26 -2.75 2.79 -20.20
N LYS A 27 -3.70 1.96 -20.66
CA LYS A 27 -5.10 2.37 -20.81
C LYS A 27 -5.75 2.68 -19.47
N ILE A 28 -5.36 1.98 -18.40
CA ILE A 28 -5.83 2.27 -17.04
C ILE A 28 -5.33 3.64 -16.61
N THR A 29 -4.08 3.98 -16.87
CA THR A 29 -3.52 5.31 -16.59
C THR A 29 -4.26 6.41 -17.35
N ASP A 30 -4.54 6.22 -18.62
CA ASP A 30 -5.31 7.17 -19.46
C ASP A 30 -6.72 7.38 -18.91
N LEU A 31 -7.41 6.30 -18.55
CA LEU A 31 -8.74 6.35 -17.96
C LEU A 31 -8.72 7.02 -16.59
N SER A 32 -7.67 6.81 -15.80
CA SER A 32 -7.50 7.41 -14.47
C SER A 32 -7.40 8.93 -14.56
N ARG A 33 -6.62 9.44 -15.48
CA ARG A 33 -6.51 10.89 -15.76
C ARG A 33 -7.84 11.45 -16.27
N LYS A 34 -8.48 10.78 -17.22
CA LYS A 34 -9.69 11.25 -17.89
C LYS A 34 -10.94 11.23 -17.00
N TYR A 35 -11.09 10.22 -16.15
CA TYR A 35 -12.36 9.96 -15.43
C TYR A 35 -12.25 9.94 -13.91
N PHE A 36 -11.05 9.80 -13.35
CA PHE A 36 -10.84 9.62 -11.90
C PHE A 36 -9.97 10.71 -11.28
N SER A 37 -9.68 11.79 -12.04
CA SER A 37 -8.95 12.95 -11.54
C SER A 37 -7.54 12.64 -11.00
N LEU A 38 -6.88 11.62 -11.57
CA LEU A 38 -5.46 11.41 -11.26
C LEU A 38 -4.68 12.66 -11.69
N PRO A 39 -3.95 13.34 -10.78
CA PRO A 39 -3.24 14.56 -11.10
C PRO A 39 -2.20 14.35 -12.21
N GLU A 40 -2.12 15.30 -13.14
CA GLU A 40 -1.21 15.21 -14.29
C GLU A 40 0.27 15.22 -13.90
N ASP A 41 0.59 15.84 -12.76
CA ASP A 41 1.94 15.93 -12.20
C ASP A 41 2.39 14.68 -11.43
N VAL A 42 1.50 13.70 -11.20
CA VAL A 42 1.87 12.41 -10.62
C VAL A 42 2.45 11.51 -11.73
N PRO A 43 3.75 11.21 -11.71
CA PRO A 43 4.34 10.33 -12.70
C PRO A 43 3.79 8.90 -12.55
N VAL A 44 3.43 8.28 -13.67
CA VAL A 44 3.03 6.87 -13.72
C VAL A 44 3.86 6.17 -14.78
N THR A 45 4.60 5.17 -14.36
CA THR A 45 5.39 4.32 -15.26
C THR A 45 4.57 3.11 -15.68
N THR A 46 4.40 2.93 -16.99
CA THR A 46 3.76 1.72 -17.52
C THR A 46 4.77 0.58 -17.53
N TYR A 47 4.70 -0.27 -16.51
CA TYR A 47 5.61 -1.41 -16.36
C TYR A 47 5.05 -2.45 -15.36
N ASP A 48 5.66 -3.65 -15.34
CA ASP A 48 5.42 -4.62 -14.26
C ASP A 48 6.00 -4.11 -12.94
N GLY A 49 5.20 -4.10 -11.86
CA GLY A 49 5.57 -3.49 -10.59
C GLY A 49 6.78 -4.15 -9.91
N ARG A 50 6.92 -5.48 -10.02
CA ARG A 50 8.09 -6.18 -9.51
C ARG A 50 9.36 -5.85 -10.30
N ALA A 51 9.25 -5.88 -11.63
CA ALA A 51 10.36 -5.54 -12.51
C ALA A 51 10.77 -4.08 -12.38
N TYR A 52 9.82 -3.18 -12.08
CA TYR A 52 10.11 -1.78 -11.78
C TYR A 52 10.98 -1.65 -10.52
N LEU A 53 10.55 -2.22 -9.39
CA LEU A 53 11.35 -2.19 -8.16
C LEU A 53 12.74 -2.81 -8.35
N GLN A 54 12.88 -3.83 -9.18
CA GLN A 54 14.18 -4.42 -9.48
C GLN A 54 15.10 -3.50 -10.29
N ALA A 55 14.54 -2.53 -11.01
CA ALA A 55 15.27 -1.64 -11.91
C ALA A 55 15.63 -0.28 -11.32
N VAL A 56 15.03 0.09 -10.17
CA VAL A 56 15.26 1.39 -9.51
C VAL A 56 16.07 1.20 -8.22
N ASP A 57 16.73 2.27 -7.78
CA ASP A 57 17.51 2.29 -6.54
C ASP A 57 16.89 3.24 -5.47
N GLU A 58 15.72 3.82 -5.78
CA GLU A 58 15.04 4.77 -4.92
C GLU A 58 14.56 4.14 -3.61
N LYS A 59 14.45 4.97 -2.57
CA LYS A 59 13.87 4.62 -1.27
C LYS A 59 12.57 5.37 -1.07
N TYR A 60 11.59 4.68 -0.49
CA TYR A 60 10.23 5.19 -0.29
C TYR A 60 9.85 5.14 1.19
N ASP A 61 9.14 6.16 1.66
CA ASP A 61 8.54 6.15 2.99
C ASP A 61 7.30 5.25 3.04
N VAL A 62 6.60 5.14 1.92
CA VAL A 62 5.45 4.23 1.78
C VAL A 62 5.51 3.52 0.43
N ILE A 63 5.39 2.20 0.45
CA ILE A 63 5.15 1.40 -0.75
C ILE A 63 3.79 0.72 -0.60
N MET A 64 2.83 1.11 -1.47
CA MET A 64 1.52 0.50 -1.50
C MET A 64 1.44 -0.58 -2.58
N VAL A 65 1.08 -1.79 -2.18
CA VAL A 65 0.87 -2.94 -3.07
C VAL A 65 -0.63 -3.21 -3.15
N ASP A 66 -1.24 -2.74 -4.22
CA ASP A 66 -2.65 -2.94 -4.54
C ASP A 66 -2.78 -3.44 -5.98
N ALA A 67 -2.22 -4.63 -6.22
CA ALA A 67 -2.19 -5.27 -7.52
C ALA A 67 -2.98 -6.57 -7.46
N TYR A 68 -4.07 -6.63 -8.18
CA TYR A 68 -4.92 -7.81 -8.26
C TYR A 68 -5.01 -8.34 -9.68
N GLN A 69 -4.97 -9.67 -9.79
CA GLN A 69 -5.41 -10.40 -10.95
C GLN A 69 -6.66 -11.19 -10.54
N ASP A 70 -7.81 -10.78 -11.04
CA ASP A 70 -9.13 -11.20 -10.54
C ASP A 70 -9.30 -10.86 -9.04
N ILE A 71 -9.22 -11.86 -8.16
CA ILE A 71 -9.42 -11.71 -6.71
C ILE A 71 -8.15 -12.00 -5.89
N THR A 72 -7.03 -12.26 -6.54
CA THR A 72 -5.78 -12.63 -5.87
C THR A 72 -4.64 -11.70 -6.27
N ILE A 73 -3.70 -11.50 -5.36
CA ILE A 73 -2.44 -10.84 -5.67
C ILE A 73 -1.64 -11.78 -6.59
N PRO A 74 -1.04 -11.27 -7.70
CA PRO A 74 -0.24 -12.07 -8.60
C PRO A 74 0.88 -12.80 -7.85
N PHE A 75 1.10 -14.08 -8.17
CA PHE A 75 2.06 -14.92 -7.44
C PHE A 75 3.48 -14.33 -7.38
N GLN A 76 3.89 -13.61 -8.45
CA GLN A 76 5.19 -12.94 -8.48
C GLN A 76 5.31 -11.77 -7.49
N MET A 77 4.20 -11.27 -6.97
CA MET A 77 4.13 -10.19 -5.98
C MET A 77 3.71 -10.71 -4.59
N SER A 78 3.74 -12.03 -4.36
CA SER A 78 3.37 -12.67 -3.10
C SER A 78 4.47 -13.57 -2.52
N SER A 79 5.69 -13.48 -3.05
CA SER A 79 6.82 -14.29 -2.61
C SER A 79 7.71 -13.58 -1.59
N VAL A 80 8.47 -14.35 -0.80
CA VAL A 80 9.48 -13.84 0.14
C VAL A 80 10.49 -12.93 -0.56
N GLU A 81 10.91 -13.28 -1.77
CA GLU A 81 11.86 -12.49 -2.56
C GLU A 81 11.28 -11.13 -2.96
N PHE A 82 9.98 -11.07 -3.30
CA PHE A 82 9.32 -9.81 -3.60
C PHE A 82 9.23 -8.93 -2.35
N PHE A 83 8.85 -9.48 -1.21
CA PHE A 83 8.76 -8.69 0.02
C PHE A 83 10.11 -8.25 0.56
N ASN A 84 11.18 -9.04 0.39
CA ASN A 84 12.55 -8.58 0.65
C ASN A 84 12.92 -7.40 -0.27
N MET A 85 12.59 -7.47 -1.55
CA MET A 85 12.82 -6.38 -2.49
C MET A 85 12.06 -5.11 -2.07
N VAL A 86 10.78 -5.22 -1.69
CA VAL A 86 10.02 -4.08 -1.14
C VAL A 86 10.70 -3.52 0.11
N LYS A 87 11.10 -4.38 1.04
CA LYS A 87 11.81 -3.98 2.26
C LYS A 87 13.11 -3.23 1.96
N ASP A 88 13.86 -3.69 0.96
CA ASP A 88 15.10 -3.05 0.52
C ASP A 88 14.87 -1.68 -0.13
N HIS A 89 13.65 -1.38 -0.60
CA HIS A 89 13.27 -0.08 -1.16
C HIS A 89 12.53 0.82 -0.15
N LEU A 90 12.32 0.39 1.07
CA LEU A 90 11.80 1.25 2.13
C LEU A 90 12.92 2.06 2.80
N THR A 91 12.59 3.27 3.25
CA THR A 91 13.41 4.02 4.20
C THR A 91 13.45 3.31 5.55
N GLU A 92 14.29 3.75 6.48
CA GLU A 92 14.46 3.16 7.81
C GLU A 92 13.11 3.02 8.56
N ASN A 93 12.25 4.04 8.46
CA ASN A 93 10.92 4.08 9.08
C ASN A 93 9.80 3.83 8.06
N GLY A 94 10.14 3.29 6.90
CA GLY A 94 9.20 3.09 5.82
C GLY A 94 8.18 1.98 6.11
N VAL A 95 7.00 2.11 5.51
CA VAL A 95 5.88 1.17 5.68
C VAL A 95 5.44 0.62 4.33
N MET A 96 5.31 -0.70 4.24
CA MET A 96 4.58 -1.34 3.16
C MET A 96 3.10 -1.45 3.55
N VAL A 97 2.22 -1.12 2.61
CA VAL A 97 0.76 -1.29 2.75
C VAL A 97 0.27 -2.26 1.68
N VAL A 98 -0.46 -3.28 2.09
CA VAL A 98 -1.05 -4.27 1.16
C VAL A 98 -2.55 -4.30 1.35
N ASN A 99 -3.31 -4.01 0.29
CA ASN A 99 -4.75 -4.25 0.29
C ASN A 99 -5.02 -5.74 0.09
N MET A 100 -5.71 -6.36 1.05
CA MET A 100 -6.05 -7.79 1.03
C MET A 100 -7.56 -7.97 0.84
N ASN A 101 -7.97 -8.74 -0.15
CA ASN A 101 -9.36 -9.14 -0.31
C ASN A 101 -9.66 -10.39 0.52
N MET A 102 -10.44 -10.25 1.59
CA MET A 102 -10.75 -11.31 2.56
C MET A 102 -11.94 -12.20 2.16
N ARG A 103 -12.42 -12.14 0.91
CA ARG A 103 -13.46 -13.05 0.44
C ARG A 103 -12.97 -14.50 0.54
N GLY A 104 -13.77 -15.34 1.19
CA GLY A 104 -13.39 -16.73 1.43
C GLY A 104 -12.37 -16.91 2.56
N SER A 105 -12.30 -15.98 3.52
CA SER A 105 -11.45 -16.09 4.70
C SER A 105 -11.88 -17.27 5.57
N GLY A 106 -11.05 -18.28 5.63
CA GLY A 106 -11.16 -19.45 6.50
C GLY A 106 -9.76 -19.95 6.83
N GLU A 107 -9.64 -20.85 7.77
CA GLU A 107 -8.34 -21.44 8.12
C GLU A 107 -7.68 -22.05 6.88
N GLY A 108 -6.41 -21.68 6.62
CA GLY A 108 -5.64 -22.17 5.47
C GLY A 108 -5.97 -21.49 4.12
N ASN A 109 -6.58 -20.32 4.13
CA ASN A 109 -6.81 -19.59 2.87
C ASN A 109 -5.55 -18.84 2.39
N ILE A 110 -5.60 -18.37 1.14
CA ILE A 110 -4.48 -17.68 0.47
C ILE A 110 -4.03 -16.41 1.21
N ASN A 111 -4.96 -15.69 1.87
CA ASN A 111 -4.66 -14.45 2.58
C ASN A 111 -3.86 -14.70 3.86
N GLN A 112 -4.13 -15.84 4.55
CA GLN A 112 -3.32 -16.24 5.70
C GLN A 112 -1.88 -16.54 5.27
N TYR A 113 -1.69 -17.31 4.20
CA TYR A 113 -0.36 -17.57 3.67
C TYR A 113 0.37 -16.32 3.20
N LEU A 114 -0.35 -15.36 2.63
CA LEU A 114 0.23 -14.07 2.25
C LEU A 114 0.69 -13.29 3.49
N ALA A 115 -0.13 -13.19 4.51
CA ALA A 115 0.21 -12.52 5.76
C ALA A 115 1.41 -13.19 6.46
N ASP A 116 1.44 -14.52 6.51
CA ASP A 116 2.55 -15.29 7.08
C ASP A 116 3.85 -15.07 6.28
N THR A 117 3.75 -15.00 4.95
CA THR A 117 4.89 -14.71 4.08
C THR A 117 5.45 -13.31 4.35
N ILE A 118 4.59 -12.30 4.49
CA ILE A 118 4.99 -10.94 4.83
C ILE A 118 5.64 -10.90 6.22
N ALA A 119 5.02 -11.56 7.21
CA ALA A 119 5.54 -11.62 8.57
C ALA A 119 6.90 -12.35 8.68
N SER A 120 7.23 -13.21 7.72
CA SER A 120 8.55 -13.85 7.67
C SER A 120 9.67 -12.89 7.24
N VAL A 121 9.32 -11.74 6.65
CA VAL A 121 10.25 -10.73 6.12
C VAL A 121 10.33 -9.49 7.01
N PHE A 122 9.18 -9.02 7.52
CA PHE A 122 9.07 -7.80 8.30
C PHE A 122 8.98 -8.11 9.81
N GLY A 123 9.64 -7.29 10.63
CA GLY A 123 9.62 -7.45 12.08
C GLY A 123 8.27 -7.10 12.73
N THR A 124 7.53 -6.17 12.12
CA THR A 124 6.25 -5.67 12.63
C THR A 124 5.19 -5.73 11.55
N VAL A 125 4.07 -6.39 11.85
CA VAL A 125 2.92 -6.51 10.94
C VAL A 125 1.63 -6.26 11.70
N TYR A 126 0.80 -5.34 11.19
CA TYR A 126 -0.54 -5.06 11.69
C TYR A 126 -1.57 -5.14 10.58
N THR A 127 -2.81 -5.39 10.96
CA THR A 127 -3.93 -5.41 10.01
C THR A 127 -5.08 -4.55 10.52
N ALA A 128 -5.78 -3.90 9.60
CA ALA A 128 -6.99 -3.15 9.86
C ALA A 128 -8.11 -3.56 8.90
N ASP A 129 -9.27 -3.92 9.45
CA ASP A 129 -10.43 -4.26 8.64
C ASP A 129 -11.14 -3.00 8.14
N VAL A 130 -11.44 -2.96 6.85
CA VAL A 130 -12.21 -1.87 6.25
C VAL A 130 -13.69 -2.08 6.54
N LYS A 131 -14.27 -1.23 7.39
CA LYS A 131 -15.66 -1.34 7.81
C LYS A 131 -16.62 -1.31 6.62
N GLY A 132 -17.47 -2.33 6.52
CA GLY A 132 -18.45 -2.46 5.43
C GLY A 132 -17.89 -2.99 4.12
N SER A 133 -16.64 -3.42 4.11
CA SER A 133 -15.95 -4.04 2.97
C SER A 133 -15.48 -5.45 3.33
N THR A 134 -15.05 -6.19 2.31
CA THR A 134 -14.30 -7.44 2.47
C THR A 134 -12.78 -7.21 2.41
N ASN A 135 -12.35 -5.96 2.37
CA ASN A 135 -10.95 -5.62 2.32
C ASN A 135 -10.37 -5.48 3.73
N ARG A 136 -9.13 -5.87 3.85
CA ARG A 136 -8.27 -5.69 5.01
C ARG A 136 -6.98 -5.04 4.54
N GLU A 137 -6.57 -3.98 5.19
CA GLU A 137 -5.26 -3.39 4.97
C GLU A 137 -4.24 -4.06 5.89
N LEU A 138 -3.12 -4.49 5.31
CA LEU A 138 -1.98 -5.01 6.04
C LEU A 138 -0.84 -3.99 5.97
N PHE A 139 -0.28 -3.65 7.12
CA PHE A 139 0.85 -2.73 7.28
C PHE A 139 2.06 -3.51 7.77
N ALA A 140 3.18 -3.37 7.10
CA ALA A 140 4.43 -4.04 7.47
C ALA A 140 5.60 -3.06 7.50
N SER A 141 6.40 -3.13 8.55
CA SER A 141 7.58 -2.27 8.75
C SER A 141 8.65 -3.00 9.56
N ASN A 142 9.87 -2.48 9.53
CA ASN A 142 10.90 -2.86 10.50
C ASN A 142 10.87 -2.01 11.78
N GLN A 143 10.04 -0.98 11.81
CA GLN A 143 9.87 -0.10 12.96
C GLN A 143 9.07 -0.83 14.05
N GLU A 144 9.66 -1.03 15.24
CA GLU A 144 9.02 -1.76 16.34
C GLU A 144 7.87 -0.97 16.98
N ASP A 145 7.96 0.37 16.97
CA ASP A 145 7.00 1.30 17.57
C ASP A 145 5.99 1.89 16.57
N MET A 146 5.71 1.19 15.47
CA MET A 146 4.84 1.67 14.39
C MET A 146 3.46 2.13 14.89
N LEU A 147 2.83 1.42 15.86
CA LEU A 147 1.54 1.82 16.41
C LEU A 147 1.62 3.08 17.27
N ASP A 148 2.68 3.23 18.06
CA ASP A 148 2.87 4.43 18.88
C ASP A 148 3.16 5.64 17.99
N THR A 149 3.94 5.43 16.92
CA THR A 149 4.16 6.43 15.88
C THR A 149 2.86 6.83 15.19
N LEU A 150 2.01 5.85 14.83
CA LEU A 150 0.69 6.12 14.25
C LEU A 150 -0.19 6.95 15.20
N LYS A 151 -0.28 6.60 16.49
CA LYS A 151 -1.07 7.33 17.50
C LYS A 151 -0.57 8.75 17.66
N ASN A 152 0.73 8.93 17.78
CA ASN A 152 1.34 10.25 17.94
C ASN A 152 1.10 11.13 16.71
N ASN A 153 1.26 10.58 15.51
CA ASN A 153 1.05 11.31 14.25
C ASN A 153 -0.44 11.62 14.03
N ALA A 154 -1.33 10.66 14.33
CA ALA A 154 -2.78 10.86 14.23
C ALA A 154 -3.24 12.03 15.09
N GLY A 155 -2.71 12.17 16.32
CA GLY A 155 -3.02 13.27 17.24
C GLY A 155 -2.65 14.65 16.69
N ASN A 156 -1.75 14.74 15.72
CA ASN A 156 -1.27 15.98 15.11
C ASN A 156 -1.95 16.32 13.77
N LEU A 157 -2.88 15.50 13.29
CA LEU A 157 -3.58 15.74 12.04
C LEU A 157 -4.52 16.94 12.16
N ALA A 158 -4.44 17.88 11.21
CA ALA A 158 -5.28 19.06 11.18
C ALA A 158 -6.76 18.77 10.85
N ASN A 159 -7.02 17.69 10.10
CA ASN A 159 -8.37 17.26 9.74
C ASN A 159 -8.95 16.35 10.84
N ALA A 160 -9.98 16.81 11.53
CA ALA A 160 -10.58 16.10 12.65
C ALA A 160 -11.21 14.74 12.28
N ASP A 161 -11.80 14.62 11.08
CA ASP A 161 -12.40 13.36 10.63
C ASP A 161 -11.31 12.33 10.34
N LEU A 162 -10.23 12.77 9.71
CA LEU A 162 -9.06 11.91 9.45
C LEU A 162 -8.39 11.50 10.76
N GLN A 163 -8.22 12.44 11.72
CA GLN A 163 -7.69 12.17 13.04
C GLN A 163 -8.52 11.10 13.76
N ASN A 164 -9.84 11.27 13.81
CA ASN A 164 -10.75 10.32 14.47
C ASN A 164 -10.70 8.93 13.79
N MET A 165 -10.63 8.89 12.45
CA MET A 165 -10.52 7.65 11.70
C MET A 165 -9.21 6.93 12.02
N MET A 166 -8.08 7.64 12.03
CA MET A 166 -6.77 7.06 12.32
C MET A 166 -6.66 6.55 13.77
N LEU A 167 -7.19 7.30 14.74
CA LEU A 167 -7.22 6.86 16.13
C LEU A 167 -8.16 5.68 16.39
N ALA A 168 -9.14 5.44 15.52
CA ALA A 168 -10.04 4.30 15.63
C ALA A 168 -9.42 2.98 15.10
N VAL A 169 -8.35 3.03 14.31
CA VAL A 169 -7.62 1.85 13.80
C VAL A 169 -6.31 1.59 14.57
N ALA A 170 -5.86 2.54 15.37
CA ALA A 170 -4.67 2.44 16.21
C ALA A 170 -5.00 1.90 17.61
#